data_05b748de032aa61b726e37d1f284cb9b
#
_entry.id   05b748de032aa61b726e37d1f284cb9b
#
_cell.length_a   1.000
_cell.length_b   1.000
_cell.length_c   1.000
_cell.angle_alpha   90.00
_cell.angle_beta   90.00
_cell.angle_gamma   90.00
#
_symmetry.space_group_name_H-M   'P 1'
#
loop_
_entity.id
_entity.type
_entity.pdbx_description
1 polymer ?
#
loop_
_entity_poly.entity_id
_entity_poly.type
_entity_poly.pdbx_seq_one_letter_code
_entity_poly.pdbx_strand_id
1 'polypeptide(L)'
;MTSNIFKKVLARRLAVQALYQWQLNEQPIDKIIEEFKSSELYTNIDAEYFAYLLTNIDAKFEELKKTIENASDLSWNRIQPVEKGVILIGVLELQSGILDHHITINECVELSKHFGSEDGY
;
A
#
# COMPACT_ATOMS: atom_id res chain seq x y z
N MET A 1 -22.16 -0.43 14.07
CA MET A 1 -21.98 0.08 12.71
C MET A 1 -20.52 0.38 12.44
N THR A 2 -20.00 -0.15 11.37
CA THR A 2 -18.58 0.05 11.03
C THR A 2 -18.41 1.42 10.36
N SER A 3 -17.51 2.22 10.89
CA SER A 3 -17.28 3.54 10.33
C SER A 3 -16.53 3.45 8.99
N ASN A 4 -16.69 4.47 8.16
CA ASN A 4 -15.96 4.53 6.89
C ASN A 4 -14.45 4.57 7.12
N ILE A 5 -14.02 5.18 8.21
CA ILE A 5 -12.60 5.23 8.56
C ILE A 5 -12.07 3.83 8.81
N PHE A 6 -12.83 3.05 9.58
CA PHE A 6 -12.41 1.70 9.91
C PHE A 6 -12.38 0.80 8.65
N LYS A 7 -13.37 0.95 7.78
CA LYS A 7 -13.40 0.19 6.53
C LYS A 7 -12.20 0.52 5.64
N LYS A 8 -11.73 1.76 5.66
CA LYS A 8 -10.53 2.15 4.92
C LYS A 8 -9.26 1.58 5.55
N VAL A 9 -9.22 1.50 6.86
CA VAL A 9 -8.09 0.86 7.54
C VAL A 9 -8.00 -0.59 7.10
N LEU A 10 -9.13 -1.29 7.05
CA LEU A 10 -9.15 -2.68 6.62
C LEU A 10 -8.78 -2.81 5.14
N ALA A 11 -9.22 -1.85 4.32
CA ALA A 11 -8.87 -1.84 2.91
C ALA A 11 -7.36 -1.69 2.71
N ARG A 12 -6.71 -0.83 3.50
CA ARG A 12 -5.27 -0.66 3.44
C ARG A 12 -4.55 -1.96 3.82
N ARG A 13 -5.01 -2.63 4.86
CA ARG A 13 -4.41 -3.89 5.29
C ARG A 13 -4.51 -4.95 4.21
N LEU A 14 -5.68 -5.06 3.59
CA LEU A 14 -5.84 -6.03 2.52
C LEU A 14 -5.02 -5.65 1.30
N ALA A 15 -4.89 -4.35 1.03
CA ALA A 15 -4.09 -3.86 -0.08
C ALA A 15 -2.60 -4.22 0.09
N VAL A 16 -2.10 -4.20 1.33
CA VAL A 16 -0.71 -4.62 1.58
C VAL A 16 -0.52 -6.07 1.16
N GLN A 17 -1.47 -6.94 1.49
CA GLN A 17 -1.40 -8.34 1.08
C GLN A 17 -1.46 -8.49 -0.44
N ALA A 18 -2.34 -7.73 -1.07
CA ALA A 18 -2.47 -7.78 -2.53
C ALA A 18 -1.21 -7.28 -3.22
N LEU A 19 -0.60 -6.23 -2.69
CA LEU A 19 0.64 -5.70 -3.26
C LEU A 19 1.82 -6.65 -3.07
N TYR A 20 1.81 -7.39 -1.96
CA TYR A 20 2.83 -8.41 -1.75
C TYR A 20 2.73 -9.46 -2.86
N GLN A 21 1.53 -9.95 -3.13
CA GLN A 21 1.31 -10.94 -4.18
C GLN A 21 1.65 -10.38 -5.56
N TRP A 22 1.27 -9.15 -5.81
CA TRP A 22 1.56 -8.47 -7.08
C TRP A 22 3.06 -8.39 -7.35
N GLN A 23 3.83 -8.08 -6.32
CA GLN A 23 5.29 -7.99 -6.47
C GLN A 23 5.93 -9.34 -6.73
N LEU A 24 5.43 -10.39 -6.09
CA LEU A 24 6.05 -11.70 -6.20
C LEU A 24 5.62 -12.48 -7.44
N ASN A 25 4.37 -12.34 -7.84
CA ASN A 25 3.82 -13.14 -8.91
C ASN A 25 3.72 -12.43 -10.25
N GLU A 26 4.02 -11.15 -10.29
CA GLU A 26 3.97 -10.34 -11.51
C GLU A 26 2.67 -10.47 -12.27
N GLN A 27 1.56 -10.60 -11.55
CA GLN A 27 0.24 -10.68 -12.16
C GLN A 27 -0.32 -9.29 -12.43
N PRO A 28 -1.18 -9.13 -13.45
CA PRO A 28 -1.86 -7.84 -13.66
C PRO A 28 -2.68 -7.47 -12.44
N ILE A 29 -2.71 -6.19 -12.11
CA ILE A 29 -3.35 -5.74 -10.88
C ILE A 29 -4.84 -6.02 -10.86
N ASP A 30 -5.52 -5.89 -12.00
CA ASP A 30 -6.96 -6.16 -12.05
C ASP A 30 -7.27 -7.64 -11.77
N LYS A 31 -6.38 -8.52 -12.15
CA LYS A 31 -6.56 -9.93 -11.85
C LYS A 31 -6.42 -10.21 -10.35
N ILE A 32 -5.48 -9.52 -9.71
CA ILE A 32 -5.28 -9.64 -8.28
C ILE A 32 -6.50 -9.12 -7.54
N ILE A 33 -7.06 -7.99 -7.98
CA ILE A 33 -8.27 -7.44 -7.39
C ILE A 33 -9.40 -8.46 -7.47
N GLU A 34 -9.56 -9.09 -8.64
CA GLU A 34 -10.61 -10.09 -8.81
C GLU A 34 -10.44 -11.27 -7.85
N GLU A 35 -9.21 -11.74 -7.70
CA GLU A 35 -8.95 -12.85 -6.79
C GLU A 35 -9.27 -12.50 -5.35
N PHE A 36 -8.99 -11.27 -4.94
CA PHE A 36 -9.25 -10.87 -3.57
C PHE A 36 -10.73 -10.67 -3.27
N LYS A 37 -11.57 -10.56 -4.29
CA LYS A 37 -13.02 -10.47 -4.07
C LYS A 37 -13.59 -11.72 -3.43
N SER A 38 -12.90 -12.84 -3.53
CA SER A 38 -13.32 -14.10 -2.91
C SER A 38 -12.89 -14.19 -1.44
N SER A 39 -12.08 -13.28 -0.97
CA SER A 39 -11.61 -13.32 0.40
C SER A 39 -12.73 -12.94 1.36
N GLU A 40 -12.80 -13.62 2.49
CA GLU A 40 -13.76 -13.28 3.53
C GLU A 40 -13.57 -11.86 4.02
N LEU A 41 -12.32 -11.40 4.03
CA LEU A 41 -12.01 -10.05 4.50
C LEU A 41 -12.58 -8.98 3.59
N TYR A 42 -12.78 -9.31 2.32
CA TYR A 42 -13.23 -8.34 1.33
C TYR A 42 -14.62 -7.77 1.64
N THR A 43 -15.48 -8.55 2.30
CA THR A 43 -16.83 -8.09 2.59
C THR A 43 -16.89 -6.99 3.63
N ASN A 44 -15.82 -6.82 4.39
CA ASN A 44 -15.81 -5.84 5.49
C ASN A 44 -15.00 -4.58 5.18
N ILE A 45 -14.41 -4.49 4.00
CA ILE A 45 -13.57 -3.36 3.65
C ILE A 45 -14.32 -2.36 2.78
N ASP A 46 -13.72 -1.20 2.60
CA ASP A 46 -14.16 -0.25 1.59
C ASP A 46 -13.59 -0.75 0.26
N ALA A 47 -14.40 -1.47 -0.50
CA ALA A 47 -13.95 -2.12 -1.73
C ALA A 47 -13.52 -1.12 -2.81
N GLU A 48 -14.21 0.02 -2.89
CA GLU A 48 -13.82 1.06 -3.84
C GLU A 48 -12.44 1.61 -3.51
N TYR A 49 -12.17 1.82 -2.24
CA TYR A 49 -10.90 2.34 -1.80
C TYR A 49 -9.77 1.33 -2.03
N PHE A 50 -10.05 0.07 -1.77
CA PHE A 50 -9.11 -1.02 -2.05
C PHE A 50 -8.70 -1.02 -3.52
N ALA A 51 -9.70 -0.96 -4.42
CA ALA A 51 -9.43 -0.94 -5.85
C ALA A 51 -8.70 0.35 -6.26
N TYR A 52 -9.08 1.48 -5.65
CA TYR A 52 -8.43 2.77 -5.91
C TYR A 52 -6.93 2.69 -5.59
N LEU A 53 -6.59 2.16 -4.42
CA LEU A 53 -5.19 2.04 -4.02
C LEU A 53 -4.39 1.20 -5.00
N LEU A 54 -4.89 0.02 -5.31
CA LEU A 54 -4.15 -0.91 -6.18
C LEU A 54 -4.03 -0.39 -7.60
N THR A 55 -5.11 0.13 -8.15
CA THR A 55 -5.11 0.64 -9.52
C THR A 55 -4.17 1.82 -9.68
N ASN A 56 -4.20 2.75 -8.73
CA ASN A 56 -3.34 3.93 -8.82
C ASN A 56 -1.88 3.61 -8.55
N ILE A 57 -1.60 2.69 -7.65
CA ILE A 57 -0.23 2.28 -7.39
C ILE A 57 0.35 1.62 -8.64
N ASP A 58 -0.42 0.76 -9.30
CA ASP A 58 0.03 0.12 -10.52
C ASP A 58 0.29 1.15 -11.62
N ALA A 59 -0.65 2.08 -11.81
CA ALA A 59 -0.54 3.08 -12.86
C ALA A 59 0.61 4.05 -12.63
N LYS A 60 0.92 4.36 -11.37
CA LYS A 60 1.95 5.35 -11.04
C LYS A 60 3.20 4.73 -10.43
N PHE A 61 3.37 3.44 -10.60
CA PHE A 61 4.44 2.72 -9.90
C PHE A 61 5.83 3.32 -10.10
N GLU A 62 6.22 3.59 -11.35
CA GLU A 62 7.56 4.12 -11.61
C GLU A 62 7.75 5.50 -10.99
N GLU A 63 6.71 6.33 -11.05
CA GLU A 63 6.74 7.65 -10.46
C GLU A 63 6.84 7.57 -8.93
N LEU A 64 6.04 6.70 -8.32
CA LEU A 64 6.06 6.52 -6.87
C LEU A 64 7.42 6.00 -6.41
N LYS A 65 7.95 5.02 -7.12
CA LYS A 65 9.24 4.44 -6.81
C LYS A 65 10.34 5.51 -6.82
N LYS A 66 10.33 6.34 -7.85
CA LYS A 66 11.31 7.41 -7.98
C LYS A 66 11.18 8.42 -6.86
N THR A 67 9.95 8.78 -6.52
CA THR A 67 9.69 9.70 -5.42
C THR A 67 10.24 9.16 -4.11
N ILE A 68 10.01 7.88 -3.86
CA ILE A 68 10.47 7.23 -2.63
C ILE A 68 11.99 7.19 -2.58
N GLU A 69 12.63 6.83 -3.69
CA GLU A 69 14.09 6.77 -3.74
C GLU A 69 14.72 8.14 -3.54
N ASN A 70 14.09 9.19 -4.06
CA ASN A 70 14.59 10.54 -3.90
C ASN A 70 14.43 11.09 -2.48
N ALA A 71 13.42 10.60 -1.76
CA ALA A 71 13.13 11.08 -0.42
C ALA A 71 13.83 10.30 0.68
N SER A 72 14.52 9.24 0.32
CA SER A 72 15.12 8.34 1.31
C SER A 72 16.47 7.87 0.78
N ASP A 73 17.37 7.52 1.67
CA ASP A 73 18.69 7.02 1.28
C ASP A 73 18.67 5.54 0.94
N LEU A 74 17.50 4.90 1.04
CA LEU A 74 17.42 3.48 0.80
C LEU A 74 17.19 3.17 -0.67
N SER A 75 17.92 2.19 -1.16
CA SER A 75 17.70 1.65 -2.49
C SER A 75 16.39 0.87 -2.47
N TRP A 76 15.57 1.05 -3.50
CA TRP A 76 14.32 0.32 -3.62
C TRP A 76 14.51 -1.18 -3.47
N ASN A 77 15.58 -1.70 -4.06
CA ASN A 77 15.83 -3.14 -4.04
C ASN A 77 16.14 -3.70 -2.65
N ARG A 78 16.46 -2.84 -1.71
CA ARG A 78 16.75 -3.26 -0.35
C ARG A 78 15.55 -3.21 0.58
N ILE A 79 14.45 -2.65 0.09
CA ILE A 79 13.22 -2.58 0.87
C ILE A 79 12.50 -3.91 0.72
N GLN A 80 11.97 -4.43 1.80
CA GLN A 80 11.26 -5.71 1.75
C GLN A 80 9.88 -5.57 1.13
N PRO A 81 9.33 -6.63 0.52
CA PRO A 81 8.04 -6.52 -0.17
C PRO A 81 6.89 -5.99 0.68
N VAL A 82 6.80 -6.39 1.94
CA VAL A 82 5.73 -5.88 2.81
C VAL A 82 5.92 -4.39 3.04
N GLU A 83 7.15 -3.98 3.32
CA GLU A 83 7.48 -2.58 3.52
C GLU A 83 7.19 -1.76 2.27
N LYS A 84 7.52 -2.31 1.10
CA LYS A 84 7.23 -1.63 -0.17
C LYS A 84 5.75 -1.35 -0.31
N GLY A 85 4.90 -2.32 0.05
CA GLY A 85 3.46 -2.13 -0.02
C GLY A 85 2.97 -1.01 0.88
N VAL A 86 3.46 -0.99 2.12
CA VAL A 86 3.08 0.03 3.09
C VAL A 86 3.52 1.41 2.62
N ILE A 87 4.75 1.51 2.11
CA ILE A 87 5.29 2.79 1.64
C ILE A 87 4.51 3.28 0.42
N LEU A 88 4.22 2.39 -0.54
CA LEU A 88 3.50 2.78 -1.73
C LEU A 88 2.12 3.34 -1.39
N ILE A 89 1.42 2.70 -0.47
CA ILE A 89 0.11 3.18 -0.03
C ILE A 89 0.25 4.54 0.65
N GLY A 90 1.21 4.66 1.56
CA GLY A 90 1.40 5.91 2.29
C GLY A 90 1.76 7.08 1.39
N VAL A 91 2.65 6.87 0.43
CA VAL A 91 3.06 7.93 -0.49
C VAL A 91 1.91 8.31 -1.41
N LEU A 92 1.18 7.32 -1.91
CA LEU A 92 0.02 7.62 -2.75
C LEU A 92 -0.99 8.47 -1.98
N GLU A 93 -1.26 8.13 -0.73
CA GLU A 93 -2.21 8.88 0.09
C GLU A 93 -1.72 10.29 0.41
N LEU A 94 -0.43 10.45 0.62
CA LEU A 94 0.15 11.78 0.83
C LEU A 94 -0.03 12.65 -0.40
N GLN A 95 0.26 12.09 -1.56
CA GLN A 95 0.14 12.84 -2.82
C GLN A 95 -1.30 13.20 -3.13
N SER A 96 -2.23 12.37 -2.68
CA SER A 96 -3.66 12.60 -2.89
C SER A 96 -4.27 13.55 -1.86
N GLY A 97 -3.49 13.93 -0.86
CA GLY A 97 -3.98 14.81 0.21
C GLY A 97 -4.88 14.11 1.21
N ILE A 98 -4.89 12.78 1.23
CA ILE A 98 -5.72 12.02 2.15
C ILE A 98 -5.12 11.98 3.55
N LEU A 99 -3.78 11.94 3.63
CA LEU A 99 -3.09 11.90 4.90
C LEU A 99 -2.80 13.30 5.42
N ASP A 100 -2.58 13.37 6.73
CA ASP A 100 -2.25 14.60 7.41
C ASP A 100 -0.95 15.21 6.83
N HIS A 101 -0.92 16.50 6.69
CA HIS A 101 0.25 17.21 6.17
C HIS A 101 1.50 17.04 7.02
N HIS A 102 1.33 16.66 8.29
CA HIS A 102 2.47 16.44 9.17
C HIS A 102 3.23 15.17 8.87
N ILE A 103 2.64 14.29 8.08
CA ILE A 103 3.30 13.03 7.72
C ILE A 103 4.07 13.23 6.43
N THR A 104 5.37 13.04 6.48
CA THR A 104 6.23 13.18 5.30
C THR A 104 6.51 11.82 4.69
N ILE A 105 7.00 11.83 3.47
CA ILE A 105 7.38 10.60 2.79
C ILE A 105 8.45 9.88 3.58
N ASN A 106 9.42 10.62 4.11
CA ASN A 106 10.47 10.01 4.90
C ASN A 106 9.91 9.32 6.15
N GLU A 107 8.91 9.93 6.79
CA GLU A 107 8.26 9.32 7.93
C GLU A 107 7.51 8.05 7.55
N CYS A 108 6.88 8.03 6.38
CA CYS A 108 6.22 6.83 5.89
C CYS A 108 7.24 5.71 5.71
N VAL A 109 8.40 6.03 5.15
CA VAL A 109 9.47 5.04 4.96
C VAL A 109 9.94 4.48 6.31
N GLU A 110 10.16 5.38 7.28
CA GLU A 110 10.63 4.93 8.60
C GLU A 110 9.59 4.07 9.31
N LEU A 111 8.31 4.45 9.22
CA LEU A 111 7.25 3.66 9.81
C LEU A 111 7.12 2.29 9.17
N SER A 112 7.28 2.22 7.85
CA SER A 112 7.18 0.96 7.14
C SER A 112 8.29 -0.01 7.51
N LYS A 113 9.49 0.50 7.76
CA LYS A 113 10.60 -0.33 8.21
C LYS A 113 10.29 -0.96 9.55
N HIS A 114 9.69 -0.18 10.44
CA HIS A 114 9.32 -0.67 11.74
C HIS A 114 8.29 -1.81 11.61
N PHE A 115 7.31 -1.62 10.76
CA PHE A 115 6.31 -2.63 10.49
C PHE A 115 6.90 -3.88 9.87
N GLY A 116 7.74 -3.73 8.88
CA GLY A 116 8.25 -4.86 8.12
C GLY A 116 9.32 -5.65 8.81
N SER A 117 10.07 -5.01 9.72
CA SER A 117 11.20 -5.68 10.33
C SER A 117 10.90 -6.36 11.65
N GLU A 118 9.80 -6.06 12.33
CA GLU A 118 9.53 -6.61 13.59
C GLU A 118 8.78 -7.79 13.53
N ASP A 119 8.61 -8.63 13.46
CA ASP A 119 7.77 -9.67 13.48
C ASP A 119 7.00 -9.81 12.33
N GLY A 120 7.35 -9.16 11.38
CA GLY A 120 6.78 -9.35 10.17
C GLY A 120 5.35 -9.24 10.16
N TYR A 121 5.01 -8.86 10.95
CA TYR A 121 3.72 -8.87 10.85
C TYR A 121 3.13 -9.17 11.94
#